data_954ad364eb1b78cae377bd5f61b00015
#
_entry.id   954ad364eb1b78cae377bd5f61b00015
#
_cell.length_a   1.000
_cell.length_b   1.000
_cell.length_c   1.000
_cell.angle_alpha   90.00
_cell.angle_beta   90.00
_cell.angle_gamma   90.00
#
_symmetry.space_group_name_H-M   'P 1'
#
loop_
_entity.id
_entity.type
_entity.pdbx_description
1 polymer ?
#
loop_
_entity_poly.entity_id
_entity_poly.type
_entity_poly.pdbx_seq_one_letter_code
_entity_poly.pdbx_strand_id
1 'polypeptide(L)'
;MREVNASEEQEQESSEWNVRELSAGEFDALSAASEYGGFQQTSEMAVLAQSEGMQTQYVGLVDSHDAPVAGALVAFSQGRFGVEGSLWLGPLCNGNNREQMTALTEGLREAAERVHAISLTCWPNQVYCVRDSQGKAMAEPNDEMVREYERLGWKHAGFTRGYDALMNRWNYVKDLREFSNAGELLASYAKNTRRNVKIARNSGVEVRRLNRSELNVFHDICELSSERQHFANRSLDYFERVYDAFGDKAEFMVAEVHLDRYLQSSLN
;
A
#
# COMPACT_ATOMS: atom_id res chain seq x y z
N MET A 1 16.80 12.00 -65.02
CA MET A 1 15.37 12.36 -64.91
C MET A 1 14.62 11.15 -64.46
N ARG A 2 14.29 11.09 -63.17
CA ARG A 2 13.10 10.54 -62.54
C ARG A 2 13.38 10.47 -61.04
N GLU A 3 12.80 11.40 -60.36
CA GLU A 3 12.60 11.38 -58.92
C GLU A 3 11.76 10.18 -58.56
N VAL A 4 12.15 9.41 -57.54
CA VAL A 4 11.29 8.48 -56.84
C VAL A 4 11.17 9.02 -55.43
N ASN A 5 10.04 9.69 -55.18
CA ASN A 5 9.53 9.93 -53.85
C ASN A 5 9.26 8.58 -53.19
N ALA A 6 10.07 8.24 -52.21
CA ALA A 6 9.70 7.25 -51.19
C ALA A 6 9.12 8.06 -50.02
N SER A 7 7.82 8.18 -50.00
CA SER A 7 7.07 8.54 -48.80
C SER A 7 7.31 7.40 -47.77
N GLU A 8 8.11 7.70 -46.78
CA GLU A 8 8.20 6.91 -45.56
C GLU A 8 6.86 7.04 -44.84
N GLU A 9 5.97 6.11 -45.10
CA GLU A 9 4.86 5.80 -44.20
C GLU A 9 5.51 5.23 -42.92
N GLN A 10 5.66 6.09 -41.90
CA GLN A 10 5.83 5.63 -40.54
C GLN A 10 4.54 4.91 -40.19
N GLU A 11 4.53 3.59 -40.31
CA GLU A 11 3.58 2.72 -39.63
C GLU A 11 3.73 3.03 -38.13
N GLN A 12 2.79 3.76 -37.62
CA GLN A 12 2.58 3.92 -36.19
C GLN A 12 2.16 2.54 -35.71
N GLU A 13 3.10 1.75 -35.19
CA GLU A 13 2.79 0.52 -34.47
C GLU A 13 1.74 0.89 -33.42
N SER A 14 0.51 0.46 -33.64
CA SER A 14 -0.54 0.61 -32.65
C SER A 14 -0.07 -0.11 -31.39
N SER A 15 0.19 0.63 -30.32
CA SER A 15 0.61 0.03 -29.06
C SER A 15 -0.41 -1.04 -28.67
N GLU A 16 0.06 -2.22 -28.29
CA GLU A 16 -0.77 -3.34 -27.81
C GLU A 16 -1.63 -2.93 -26.59
N TRP A 17 -1.34 -1.78 -26.02
CA TRP A 17 -1.86 -1.29 -24.76
C TRP A 17 -2.57 0.07 -24.95
N ASN A 18 -3.72 0.21 -24.28
CA ASN A 18 -4.44 1.47 -24.18
C ASN A 18 -4.52 1.93 -22.73
N VAL A 19 -4.39 3.25 -22.51
CA VAL A 19 -4.57 3.83 -21.17
C VAL A 19 -5.96 4.44 -21.08
N ARG A 20 -6.69 4.13 -20.02
CA ARG A 20 -7.98 4.76 -19.69
C ARG A 20 -8.20 4.85 -18.18
N GLU A 21 -9.18 5.64 -17.79
CA GLU A 21 -9.70 5.58 -16.43
C GLU A 21 -10.51 4.31 -16.23
N LEU A 22 -10.24 3.62 -15.10
CA LEU A 22 -11.01 2.44 -14.70
C LEU A 22 -12.17 2.85 -13.78
N SER A 23 -13.23 2.07 -13.78
CA SER A 23 -14.20 2.12 -12.71
C SER A 23 -13.62 1.56 -11.41
N ALA A 24 -14.22 1.92 -10.26
CA ALA A 24 -13.82 1.39 -8.96
C ALA A 24 -13.83 -0.16 -8.93
N GLY A 25 -14.86 -0.78 -9.52
CA GLY A 25 -14.96 -2.24 -9.55
C GLY A 25 -13.89 -2.92 -10.41
N GLU A 26 -13.53 -2.34 -11.56
CA GLU A 26 -12.43 -2.84 -12.40
C GLU A 26 -11.09 -2.72 -11.68
N PHE A 27 -10.88 -1.58 -11.01
CA PHE A 27 -9.66 -1.34 -10.26
C PHE A 27 -9.52 -2.29 -9.07
N ASP A 28 -10.58 -2.53 -8.31
CA ASP A 28 -10.58 -3.47 -7.20
C ASP A 28 -10.33 -4.91 -7.67
N ALA A 29 -10.91 -5.30 -8.81
CA ALA A 29 -10.64 -6.61 -9.40
C ALA A 29 -9.17 -6.75 -9.84
N LEU A 30 -8.60 -5.73 -10.47
CA LEU A 30 -7.18 -5.67 -10.83
C LEU A 30 -6.29 -5.76 -9.59
N SER A 31 -6.59 -4.97 -8.55
CA SER A 31 -5.81 -4.96 -7.30
C SER A 31 -5.85 -6.31 -6.59
N ALA A 32 -7.02 -6.94 -6.52
CA ALA A 32 -7.18 -8.26 -5.89
C ALA A 32 -6.44 -9.38 -6.65
N ALA A 33 -6.32 -9.27 -7.96
CA ALA A 33 -5.61 -10.23 -8.80
C ALA A 33 -4.09 -9.98 -8.85
N SER A 34 -3.63 -8.78 -8.50
CA SER A 34 -2.23 -8.39 -8.59
C SER A 34 -1.42 -8.89 -7.37
N GLU A 35 -0.22 -9.43 -7.62
CA GLU A 35 0.74 -9.72 -6.55
C GLU A 35 1.25 -8.46 -5.83
N TYR A 36 1.10 -7.30 -6.46
CA TYR A 36 1.46 -5.97 -5.90
C TYR A 36 0.27 -5.30 -5.21
N GLY A 37 -0.90 -5.95 -5.20
CA GLY A 37 -2.11 -5.43 -4.59
C GLY A 37 -1.99 -5.24 -3.07
N GLY A 38 -2.74 -4.28 -2.56
CA GLY A 38 -2.78 -3.97 -1.14
C GLY A 38 -3.88 -2.94 -0.86
N PHE A 39 -4.24 -2.74 0.41
CA PHE A 39 -5.34 -1.86 0.78
C PHE A 39 -5.16 -0.40 0.32
N GLN A 40 -3.92 0.04 0.09
CA GLN A 40 -3.63 1.38 -0.42
C GLN A 40 -4.00 1.55 -1.90
N GLN A 41 -4.16 0.45 -2.63
CA GLN A 41 -4.56 0.44 -4.02
C GLN A 41 -5.95 -0.21 -4.16
N THR A 42 -6.95 0.40 -3.51
CA THR A 42 -8.36 -0.03 -3.53
C THR A 42 -9.30 1.15 -3.62
N SER A 43 -10.57 0.88 -3.97
CA SER A 43 -11.61 1.92 -4.01
C SER A 43 -11.93 2.47 -2.62
N GLU A 44 -11.81 1.68 -1.56
CA GLU A 44 -11.97 2.15 -0.19
C GLU A 44 -10.91 3.19 0.16
N MET A 45 -9.67 2.99 -0.28
CA MET A 45 -8.61 3.98 -0.07
C MET A 45 -8.86 5.26 -0.85
N ALA A 46 -9.45 5.17 -2.05
CA ALA A 46 -9.86 6.36 -2.80
C ALA A 46 -10.96 7.14 -2.06
N VAL A 47 -11.97 6.45 -1.51
CA VAL A 47 -13.03 7.07 -0.69
C VAL A 47 -12.43 7.76 0.53
N LEU A 48 -11.49 7.12 1.23
CA LEU A 48 -10.80 7.74 2.36
C LEU A 48 -10.03 8.99 1.92
N ALA A 49 -9.25 8.92 0.85
CA ALA A 49 -8.51 10.07 0.31
C ALA A 49 -9.43 11.23 -0.09
N GLN A 50 -10.57 10.94 -0.72
CA GLN A 50 -11.58 11.94 -1.08
C GLN A 50 -12.19 12.59 0.17
N SER A 51 -12.41 11.83 1.24
CA SER A 51 -12.89 12.37 2.52
C SER A 51 -11.87 13.29 3.21
N GLU A 52 -10.58 13.16 2.85
CA GLU A 52 -9.48 14.05 3.25
C GLU A 52 -9.32 15.25 2.30
N GLY A 53 -10.21 15.40 1.31
CA GLY A 53 -10.18 16.52 0.36
C GLY A 53 -9.26 16.31 -0.86
N MET A 54 -8.80 15.08 -1.10
CA MET A 54 -7.98 14.77 -2.27
C MET A 54 -8.86 14.43 -3.48
N GLN A 55 -8.38 14.72 -4.68
CA GLN A 55 -8.94 14.20 -5.91
C GLN A 55 -8.28 12.86 -6.23
N THR A 56 -9.05 11.85 -6.63
CA THR A 56 -8.51 10.52 -6.96
C THR A 56 -8.84 10.11 -8.38
N GLN A 57 -7.95 9.32 -9.00
CA GLN A 57 -8.15 8.74 -10.33
C GLN A 57 -7.62 7.30 -10.33
N TYR A 58 -8.32 6.41 -11.02
CA TYR A 58 -7.86 5.05 -11.31
C TYR A 58 -7.31 5.00 -12.72
N VAL A 59 -6.01 5.20 -12.87
CA VAL A 59 -5.35 5.10 -14.17
C VAL A 59 -5.11 3.64 -14.49
N GLY A 60 -5.70 3.14 -15.57
CA GLY A 60 -5.60 1.75 -16.00
C GLY A 60 -4.91 1.59 -17.34
N LEU A 61 -4.14 0.53 -17.47
CA LEU A 61 -3.63 0.00 -18.72
C LEU A 61 -4.48 -1.21 -19.09
N VAL A 62 -5.06 -1.19 -20.28
CA VAL A 62 -5.91 -2.27 -20.79
C VAL A 62 -5.31 -2.90 -22.02
N ASP A 63 -5.59 -4.18 -22.23
CA ASP A 63 -5.18 -4.93 -23.43
C ASP A 63 -6.12 -4.68 -24.63
N SER A 64 -5.88 -5.37 -25.71
CA SER A 64 -6.72 -5.29 -26.94
C SER A 64 -8.17 -5.74 -26.76
N HIS A 65 -8.51 -6.39 -25.64
CA HIS A 65 -9.86 -6.83 -25.28
C HIS A 65 -10.50 -5.91 -24.23
N ASP A 66 -9.89 -4.74 -23.97
CA ASP A 66 -10.30 -3.78 -22.94
C ASP A 66 -10.24 -4.32 -21.50
N ALA A 67 -9.44 -5.39 -21.27
CA ALA A 67 -9.25 -5.97 -19.94
C ALA A 67 -8.10 -5.26 -19.21
N PRO A 68 -8.31 -4.81 -17.95
CA PRO A 68 -7.25 -4.19 -17.16
C PRO A 68 -6.09 -5.16 -16.85
N VAL A 69 -4.86 -4.77 -17.19
CA VAL A 69 -3.64 -5.56 -16.99
C VAL A 69 -2.63 -4.92 -16.04
N ALA A 70 -2.71 -3.59 -15.88
CA ALA A 70 -1.93 -2.83 -14.92
C ALA A 70 -2.71 -1.56 -14.55
N GLY A 71 -2.30 -0.87 -13.49
CA GLY A 71 -2.96 0.39 -13.13
C GLY A 71 -2.44 1.01 -11.85
N ALA A 72 -3.00 2.15 -11.49
CA ALA A 72 -2.70 2.81 -10.22
C ALA A 72 -3.87 3.68 -9.74
N LEU A 73 -4.11 3.66 -8.44
CA LEU A 73 -4.83 4.73 -7.75
C LEU A 73 -3.85 5.89 -7.55
N VAL A 74 -4.18 7.04 -8.10
CA VAL A 74 -3.45 8.29 -7.87
C VAL A 74 -4.32 9.21 -7.03
N ALA A 75 -3.78 9.70 -5.91
CA ALA A 75 -4.41 10.71 -5.09
C ALA A 75 -3.68 12.06 -5.27
N PHE A 76 -4.41 13.08 -5.69
CA PHE A 76 -3.91 14.43 -5.91
C PHE A 76 -4.33 15.33 -4.76
N SER A 77 -3.38 16.02 -4.17
CA SER A 77 -3.60 16.97 -3.08
C SER A 77 -2.94 18.32 -3.36
N GLN A 78 -3.50 19.39 -2.78
CA GLN A 78 -2.91 20.71 -2.86
C GLN A 78 -1.72 20.79 -1.89
N GLY A 79 -0.51 20.79 -2.43
CA GLY A 79 0.72 21.05 -1.70
C GLY A 79 1.04 22.56 -1.61
N ARG A 80 2.19 22.87 -1.02
CA ARG A 80 2.65 24.27 -0.85
C ARG A 80 2.87 25.00 -2.17
N PHE A 81 3.33 24.31 -3.20
CA PHE A 81 3.77 24.92 -4.47
C PHE A 81 2.84 24.57 -5.64
N GLY A 82 1.86 23.72 -5.46
CA GLY A 82 0.92 23.28 -6.49
C GLY A 82 0.30 21.93 -6.14
N VAL A 83 -0.39 21.35 -7.10
CA VAL A 83 -0.97 20.01 -6.95
C VAL A 83 0.13 18.95 -7.00
N GLU A 84 0.10 18.01 -6.08
CA GLU A 84 1.04 16.90 -5.99
C GLU A 84 0.27 15.58 -6.02
N GLY A 85 0.72 14.62 -6.83
CA GLY A 85 0.12 13.30 -6.95
C GLY A 85 0.91 12.24 -6.19
N SER A 86 0.20 11.33 -5.53
CA SER A 86 0.77 10.25 -4.73
C SER A 86 0.18 8.90 -5.14
N LEU A 87 1.05 7.90 -5.34
CA LEU A 87 0.73 6.51 -5.61
C LEU A 87 1.20 5.66 -4.41
N TRP A 88 0.34 5.45 -3.42
CA TRP A 88 0.69 4.70 -2.21
C TRP A 88 0.73 3.19 -2.50
N LEU A 89 1.87 2.56 -2.33
CA LEU A 89 2.14 1.16 -2.66
C LEU A 89 1.68 0.77 -4.08
N GLY A 90 1.76 1.70 -5.00
CA GLY A 90 1.50 1.54 -6.43
C GLY A 90 2.70 1.99 -7.26
N PRO A 91 2.68 1.73 -8.56
CA PRO A 91 1.58 1.16 -9.35
C PRO A 91 1.44 -0.37 -9.21
N LEU A 92 0.26 -0.89 -9.60
CA LEU A 92 -0.03 -2.31 -9.77
C LEU A 92 0.51 -2.76 -11.15
N CYS A 93 1.81 -2.91 -11.23
CA CYS A 93 2.50 -3.28 -12.46
C CYS A 93 3.79 -4.02 -12.15
N ASN A 94 4.12 -5.03 -12.95
CA ASN A 94 5.41 -5.68 -12.85
C ASN A 94 6.52 -4.73 -13.33
N GLY A 95 7.38 -4.30 -12.43
CA GLY A 95 8.48 -3.38 -12.71
C GLY A 95 9.51 -3.91 -13.71
N ASN A 96 9.51 -5.22 -13.99
CA ASN A 96 10.35 -5.83 -15.00
C ASN A 96 9.65 -5.92 -16.37
N ASN A 97 8.37 -5.60 -16.49
CA ASN A 97 7.67 -5.50 -17.77
C ASN A 97 7.79 -4.08 -18.31
N ARG A 98 8.80 -3.87 -19.15
CA ARG A 98 9.17 -2.56 -19.70
C ARG A 98 8.04 -1.90 -20.48
N GLU A 99 7.34 -2.65 -21.31
CA GLU A 99 6.29 -2.11 -22.19
C GLU A 99 5.10 -1.61 -21.38
N GLN A 100 4.59 -2.43 -20.46
CA GLN A 100 3.53 -2.04 -19.55
C GLN A 100 3.93 -0.85 -18.66
N MET A 101 5.16 -0.87 -18.13
CA MET A 101 5.67 0.22 -17.32
C MET A 101 5.79 1.53 -18.09
N THR A 102 6.19 1.46 -19.37
CA THR A 102 6.27 2.64 -20.25
C THR A 102 4.89 3.21 -20.48
N ALA A 103 3.95 2.41 -20.96
CA ALA A 103 2.59 2.85 -21.27
C ALA A 103 1.86 3.39 -20.01
N LEU A 104 1.98 2.69 -18.87
CA LEU A 104 1.38 3.15 -17.62
C LEU A 104 2.01 4.46 -17.11
N THR A 105 3.34 4.61 -17.22
CA THR A 105 4.02 5.87 -16.82
C THR A 105 3.57 7.05 -17.66
N GLU A 106 3.35 6.87 -18.96
CA GLU A 106 2.80 7.90 -19.85
C GLU A 106 1.37 8.26 -19.45
N GLY A 107 0.50 7.28 -19.21
CA GLY A 107 -0.85 7.51 -18.72
C GLY A 107 -0.91 8.22 -17.37
N LEU A 108 0.00 7.89 -16.45
CA LEU A 108 0.13 8.60 -15.18
C LEU A 108 0.57 10.06 -15.36
N ARG A 109 1.45 10.31 -16.33
CA ARG A 109 1.90 11.68 -16.67
C ARG A 109 0.75 12.49 -17.25
N GLU A 110 -0.02 11.93 -18.18
CA GLU A 110 -1.22 12.57 -18.73
C GLU A 110 -2.28 12.85 -17.64
N ALA A 111 -2.48 11.92 -16.71
CA ALA A 111 -3.38 12.11 -15.57
C ALA A 111 -2.93 13.30 -14.69
N ALA A 112 -1.63 13.42 -14.44
CA ALA A 112 -1.04 14.53 -13.71
C ALA A 112 -1.19 15.88 -14.45
N GLU A 113 -0.97 15.87 -15.76
CA GLU A 113 -1.12 17.07 -16.60
C GLU A 113 -2.56 17.59 -16.60
N ARG A 114 -3.55 16.72 -16.66
CA ARG A 114 -4.98 17.11 -16.63
C ARG A 114 -5.38 17.90 -15.37
N VAL A 115 -4.71 17.63 -14.25
CA VAL A 115 -4.96 18.33 -12.98
C VAL A 115 -3.87 19.36 -12.67
N HIS A 116 -2.97 19.64 -13.62
CA HIS A 116 -1.84 20.54 -13.45
C HIS A 116 -0.94 20.20 -12.25
N ALA A 117 -0.77 18.89 -11.99
CA ALA A 117 0.13 18.44 -10.93
C ALA A 117 1.59 18.74 -11.29
N ILE A 118 2.34 19.24 -10.31
CA ILE A 118 3.76 19.60 -10.45
C ILE A 118 4.69 18.41 -10.18
N SER A 119 4.17 17.37 -9.55
CA SER A 119 4.94 16.16 -9.25
C SER A 119 4.05 14.95 -9.08
N LEU A 120 4.61 13.76 -9.38
CA LEU A 120 4.08 12.47 -8.98
C LEU A 120 5.13 11.77 -8.10
N THR A 121 4.67 11.18 -7.01
CA THR A 121 5.51 10.36 -6.14
C THR A 121 4.91 8.96 -6.04
N CYS A 122 5.72 7.93 -6.24
CA CYS A 122 5.28 6.55 -6.08
C CYS A 122 6.14 5.80 -5.05
N TRP A 123 5.50 4.86 -4.37
CA TRP A 123 6.14 3.89 -3.48
C TRP A 123 5.73 2.49 -3.93
N PRO A 124 6.41 1.89 -4.93
CA PRO A 124 6.03 0.60 -5.47
C PRO A 124 5.99 -0.49 -4.40
N ASN A 125 4.92 -1.29 -4.38
CA ASN A 125 4.83 -2.48 -3.52
C ASN A 125 5.62 -3.64 -4.14
N GLN A 126 6.87 -3.40 -4.45
CA GLN A 126 7.77 -4.36 -5.10
C GLN A 126 8.95 -4.66 -4.20
N VAL A 127 9.34 -5.93 -4.16
CA VAL A 127 10.44 -6.37 -3.30
C VAL A 127 11.78 -6.04 -3.97
N TYR A 128 12.53 -5.13 -3.38
CA TYR A 128 13.88 -4.80 -3.81
C TYR A 128 14.91 -5.84 -3.34
N CYS A 129 14.82 -6.29 -2.07
CA CYS A 129 15.73 -7.27 -1.53
C CYS A 129 15.07 -8.07 -0.40
N VAL A 130 15.21 -9.39 -0.44
CA VAL A 130 14.78 -10.28 0.64
C VAL A 130 15.95 -10.53 1.58
N ARG A 131 15.68 -10.49 2.89
CA ARG A 131 16.67 -10.74 3.94
C ARG A 131 16.16 -11.79 4.92
N ASP A 132 17.08 -12.54 5.50
CA ASP A 132 16.77 -13.45 6.61
C ASP A 132 16.53 -12.69 7.93
N SER A 133 16.20 -13.42 8.99
CA SER A 133 15.95 -12.86 10.33
C SER A 133 17.19 -12.21 10.98
N GLN A 134 18.38 -12.41 10.40
CA GLN A 134 19.64 -11.78 10.83
C GLN A 134 20.01 -10.56 9.99
N GLY A 135 19.15 -10.20 9.00
CA GLY A 135 19.39 -9.09 8.10
C GLY A 135 20.33 -9.39 6.93
N LYS A 136 20.76 -10.64 6.76
CA LYS A 136 21.61 -11.05 5.64
C LYS A 136 20.78 -11.17 4.37
N ALA A 137 21.26 -10.58 3.27
CA ALA A 137 20.60 -10.70 1.98
C ALA A 137 20.53 -12.18 1.52
N MET A 138 19.36 -12.61 1.08
CA MET A 138 19.11 -13.98 0.58
C MET A 138 19.23 -14.07 -0.95
N ALA A 139 19.19 -12.91 -1.63
CA ALA A 139 19.39 -12.78 -3.07
C ALA A 139 20.01 -11.42 -3.36
N GLU A 140 20.50 -11.25 -4.59
CA GLU A 140 20.96 -9.95 -5.06
C GLU A 140 19.79 -8.94 -5.09
N PRO A 141 20.05 -7.66 -4.78
CA PRO A 141 19.04 -6.61 -4.91
C PRO A 141 18.53 -6.46 -6.33
N ASN A 142 17.26 -6.10 -6.48
CA ASN A 142 16.64 -5.86 -7.79
C ASN A 142 16.96 -4.46 -8.33
N ASP A 143 18.24 -4.22 -8.65
CA ASP A 143 18.70 -2.94 -9.22
C ASP A 143 18.13 -2.71 -10.62
N GLU A 144 17.75 -3.76 -11.35
CA GLU A 144 17.15 -3.63 -12.68
C GLU A 144 15.81 -2.90 -12.61
N MET A 145 14.96 -3.24 -11.64
CA MET A 145 13.70 -2.54 -11.40
C MET A 145 13.93 -1.04 -11.17
N VAL A 146 14.91 -0.67 -10.36
CA VAL A 146 15.24 0.75 -10.12
C VAL A 146 15.65 1.43 -11.41
N ARG A 147 16.53 0.79 -12.20
CA ARG A 147 16.98 1.33 -13.50
C ARG A 147 15.82 1.49 -14.49
N GLU A 148 14.84 0.58 -14.51
CA GLU A 148 13.66 0.72 -15.38
C GLU A 148 12.82 1.95 -14.99
N TYR A 149 12.55 2.19 -13.71
CA TYR A 149 11.89 3.42 -13.28
C TYR A 149 12.69 4.66 -13.69
N GLU A 150 14.01 4.68 -13.50
CA GLU A 150 14.87 5.81 -13.87
C GLU A 150 14.86 6.09 -15.38
N ARG A 151 14.85 5.05 -16.22
CA ARG A 151 14.73 5.20 -17.70
C ARG A 151 13.43 5.86 -18.13
N LEU A 152 12.35 5.64 -17.37
CA LEU A 152 11.05 6.25 -17.62
C LEU A 152 10.92 7.67 -17.03
N GLY A 153 12.01 8.20 -16.48
CA GLY A 153 12.08 9.57 -15.97
C GLY A 153 11.69 9.70 -14.49
N TRP A 154 11.44 8.58 -13.78
CA TRP A 154 11.31 8.62 -12.34
C TRP A 154 12.67 8.87 -11.70
N LYS A 155 12.68 9.64 -10.62
CA LYS A 155 13.91 9.92 -9.86
C LYS A 155 13.89 9.13 -8.57
N HIS A 156 14.83 8.22 -8.38
CA HIS A 156 14.98 7.48 -7.14
C HIS A 156 15.43 8.41 -6.00
N ALA A 157 14.64 8.44 -4.91
CA ALA A 157 14.92 9.32 -3.76
C ALA A 157 16.05 8.80 -2.85
N GLY A 158 16.65 7.68 -3.21
CA GLY A 158 17.71 7.02 -2.44
C GLY A 158 17.18 6.07 -1.37
N PHE A 159 18.07 5.23 -0.85
CA PHE A 159 17.80 4.34 0.27
C PHE A 159 18.16 5.02 1.58
N THR A 160 17.18 5.54 2.31
CA THR A 160 17.42 6.09 3.65
C THR A 160 17.35 4.96 4.69
N ARG A 161 18.01 5.14 5.82
CA ARG A 161 18.00 4.20 6.95
C ARG A 161 17.12 4.68 8.11
N GLY A 162 16.56 5.88 8.03
CA GLY A 162 15.73 6.49 9.07
C GLY A 162 14.31 5.93 9.09
N TYR A 163 13.61 6.18 10.20
CA TYR A 163 12.19 5.83 10.41
C TYR A 163 11.25 7.00 10.08
N ASP A 164 11.78 8.07 9.55
CA ASP A 164 11.09 9.33 9.19
C ASP A 164 10.47 9.33 7.79
N ALA A 165 10.59 8.20 7.07
CA ALA A 165 9.98 8.05 5.76
C ALA A 165 8.46 7.84 5.88
N LEU A 166 7.68 8.45 4.96
CA LEU A 166 6.23 8.30 4.88
C LEU A 166 5.77 6.84 4.74
N MET A 167 6.60 5.99 4.13
CA MET A 167 6.31 4.57 3.92
C MET A 167 7.40 3.70 4.51
N ASN A 168 6.99 2.60 5.15
CA ASN A 168 7.93 1.63 5.71
C ASN A 168 8.70 0.93 4.59
N ARG A 169 10.03 0.93 4.70
CA ARG A 169 10.93 0.26 3.75
C ARG A 169 11.19 -1.18 4.08
N TRP A 170 11.13 -1.50 5.36
CA TRP A 170 11.39 -2.82 5.90
C TRP A 170 10.09 -3.38 6.42
N ASN A 171 9.65 -4.47 5.81
CA ASN A 171 8.49 -5.21 6.26
C ASN A 171 8.95 -6.60 6.73
N TYR A 172 8.53 -6.98 7.92
CA TYR A 172 8.65 -8.36 8.37
C TYR A 172 7.39 -9.11 7.96
N VAL A 173 7.55 -10.05 7.04
CA VAL A 173 6.43 -10.79 6.46
C VAL A 173 6.41 -12.20 6.99
N LYS A 174 5.23 -12.69 7.39
CA LYS A 174 4.95 -14.08 7.69
C LYS A 174 3.80 -14.54 6.81
N ASP A 175 4.04 -15.54 5.98
CA ASP A 175 2.99 -16.13 5.16
C ASP A 175 2.04 -16.94 6.05
N LEU A 176 0.79 -16.54 6.11
CA LEU A 176 -0.24 -17.20 6.90
C LEU A 176 -0.90 -18.36 6.18
N ARG A 177 -0.74 -18.46 4.84
CA ARG A 177 -1.31 -19.54 4.02
C ARG A 177 -0.72 -20.92 4.34
N GLU A 178 0.45 -20.94 5.00
CA GLU A 178 1.11 -22.16 5.44
C GLU A 178 0.44 -22.82 6.66
N PHE A 179 -0.53 -22.15 7.31
CA PHE A 179 -1.14 -22.59 8.56
C PHE A 179 -2.64 -22.82 8.37
N SER A 180 -3.11 -24.01 8.77
CA SER A 180 -4.53 -24.37 8.68
C SER A 180 -5.36 -23.80 9.84
N ASN A 181 -4.72 -23.44 10.95
CA ASN A 181 -5.39 -22.92 12.14
C ASN A 181 -4.45 -22.11 13.05
N ALA A 182 -5.05 -21.39 14.01
CA ALA A 182 -4.32 -20.56 14.97
C ALA A 182 -3.35 -21.35 15.88
N GLY A 183 -3.61 -22.64 16.11
CA GLY A 183 -2.74 -23.51 16.92
C GLY A 183 -1.43 -23.80 16.21
N GLU A 184 -1.48 -24.08 14.91
CA GLU A 184 -0.29 -24.29 14.07
C GLU A 184 0.52 -23.00 13.95
N LEU A 185 -0.16 -21.87 13.72
CA LEU A 185 0.48 -20.55 13.70
C LEU A 185 1.18 -20.27 15.04
N LEU A 186 0.51 -20.51 16.17
CA LEU A 186 1.11 -20.33 17.48
C LEU A 186 2.33 -21.26 17.69
N ALA A 187 2.25 -22.52 17.26
CA ALA A 187 3.35 -23.48 17.35
C ALA A 187 4.58 -23.05 16.54
N SER A 188 4.39 -22.33 15.44
CA SER A 188 5.48 -21.81 14.58
C SER A 188 6.27 -20.67 15.20
N TYR A 189 5.75 -20.00 16.24
CA TYR A 189 6.45 -18.91 16.89
C TYR A 189 7.60 -19.40 17.78
N ALA A 190 8.59 -18.53 18.03
CA ALA A 190 9.66 -18.80 18.97
C ALA A 190 9.12 -19.10 20.38
N LYS A 191 9.87 -19.91 21.14
CA LYS A 191 9.49 -20.35 22.49
C LYS A 191 9.08 -19.17 23.41
N ASN A 192 9.80 -18.06 23.35
CA ASN A 192 9.49 -16.87 24.16
C ASN A 192 8.16 -16.24 23.76
N THR A 193 7.85 -16.14 22.47
CA THR A 193 6.58 -15.61 21.98
C THR A 193 5.41 -16.48 22.45
N ARG A 194 5.51 -17.80 22.28
CA ARG A 194 4.50 -18.75 22.79
C ARG A 194 4.29 -18.62 24.29
N ARG A 195 5.38 -18.50 25.05
CA ARG A 195 5.32 -18.29 26.51
C ARG A 195 4.59 -17.01 26.85
N ASN A 196 4.93 -15.90 26.18
CA ASN A 196 4.30 -14.60 26.43
C ASN A 196 2.82 -14.59 26.10
N VAL A 197 2.40 -15.21 24.99
CA VAL A 197 0.98 -15.38 24.66
C VAL A 197 0.25 -16.17 25.76
N LYS A 198 0.85 -17.26 26.26
CA LYS A 198 0.27 -18.04 27.36
C LYS A 198 0.16 -17.23 28.64
N ILE A 199 1.21 -16.48 29.00
CA ILE A 199 1.19 -15.61 30.19
C ILE A 199 0.08 -14.58 30.05
N ALA A 200 -0.01 -13.86 28.93
CA ALA A 200 -1.02 -12.83 28.69
C ALA A 200 -2.44 -13.41 28.88
N ARG A 201 -2.74 -14.54 28.25
CA ARG A 201 -4.04 -15.23 28.41
C ARG A 201 -4.35 -15.60 29.87
N ASN A 202 -3.37 -16.17 30.57
CA ASN A 202 -3.53 -16.56 31.97
C ASN A 202 -3.69 -15.35 32.89
N SER A 203 -3.08 -14.22 32.54
CA SER A 203 -3.20 -12.95 33.27
C SER A 203 -4.43 -12.14 32.92
N GLY A 204 -5.41 -12.74 32.25
CA GLY A 204 -6.70 -12.11 31.95
C GLY A 204 -6.63 -11.06 30.84
N VAL A 205 -5.64 -11.12 29.94
CA VAL A 205 -5.62 -10.30 28.74
C VAL A 205 -6.56 -10.92 27.71
N GLU A 206 -7.52 -10.12 27.23
CA GLU A 206 -8.46 -10.47 26.18
C GLU A 206 -8.39 -9.46 25.05
N VAL A 207 -8.39 -9.95 23.80
CA VAL A 207 -8.40 -9.10 22.61
C VAL A 207 -9.77 -9.13 21.99
N ARG A 208 -10.36 -7.95 21.77
CA ARG A 208 -11.64 -7.82 21.08
C ARG A 208 -11.62 -6.79 20.00
N ARG A 209 -12.54 -6.92 19.04
CA ARG A 209 -12.80 -5.91 18.02
C ARG A 209 -13.65 -4.79 18.61
N LEU A 210 -13.38 -3.56 18.21
CA LEU A 210 -14.19 -2.39 18.49
C LEU A 210 -15.18 -2.16 17.35
N ASN A 211 -16.37 -1.72 17.68
CA ASN A 211 -17.33 -1.21 16.72
C ASN A 211 -17.16 0.30 16.54
N ARG A 212 -17.90 0.88 15.58
CA ARG A 212 -17.78 2.31 15.24
C ARG A 212 -17.99 3.24 16.46
N SER A 213 -18.93 2.92 17.33
CA SER A 213 -19.24 3.77 18.50
C SER A 213 -18.17 3.71 19.61
N GLU A 214 -17.22 2.79 19.51
CA GLU A 214 -16.13 2.59 20.46
C GLU A 214 -14.77 3.12 19.93
N LEU A 215 -14.74 3.78 18.76
CA LEU A 215 -13.50 4.30 18.17
C LEU A 215 -12.83 5.38 19.04
N ASN A 216 -13.58 6.05 19.90
CA ASN A 216 -13.02 6.93 20.92
C ASN A 216 -12.07 6.18 21.87
N VAL A 217 -12.37 4.92 22.24
CA VAL A 217 -11.48 4.09 23.07
C VAL A 217 -10.15 3.84 22.34
N PHE A 218 -10.22 3.53 21.04
CA PHE A 218 -9.02 3.36 20.21
C PHE A 218 -8.22 4.66 20.14
N HIS A 219 -8.89 5.78 19.86
CA HIS A 219 -8.25 7.09 19.78
C HIS A 219 -7.56 7.47 21.10
N ASP A 220 -8.19 7.27 22.24
CA ASP A 220 -7.65 7.61 23.56
C ASP A 220 -6.38 6.79 23.88
N ILE A 221 -6.37 5.50 23.51
CA ILE A 221 -5.17 4.65 23.65
C ILE A 221 -4.04 5.13 22.73
N CYS A 222 -4.38 5.53 21.50
CA CYS A 222 -3.41 6.12 20.57
C CYS A 222 -2.86 7.43 21.10
N GLU A 223 -3.70 8.29 21.72
CA GLU A 223 -3.29 9.57 22.32
C GLU A 223 -2.28 9.33 23.44
N LEU A 224 -2.56 8.46 24.39
CA LEU A 224 -1.61 8.07 25.45
C LEU A 224 -0.30 7.53 24.89
N SER A 225 -0.33 6.84 23.77
CA SER A 225 0.86 6.32 23.09
C SER A 225 1.63 7.43 22.40
N SER A 226 0.94 8.39 21.77
CA SER A 226 1.53 9.52 21.08
C SER A 226 2.24 10.46 22.06
N GLU A 227 1.63 10.75 23.18
CA GLU A 227 2.25 11.54 24.29
C GLU A 227 3.54 10.89 24.78
N ARG A 228 3.51 9.57 25.04
CA ARG A 228 4.66 8.84 25.54
C ARG A 228 5.81 8.72 24.53
N GLN A 229 5.49 8.61 23.24
CA GLN A 229 6.45 8.34 22.17
C GLN A 229 6.78 9.58 21.33
N HIS A 230 6.13 10.72 21.61
CA HIS A 230 6.34 12.01 20.95
C HIS A 230 6.10 12.00 19.44
N PHE A 231 5.00 11.38 18.99
CA PHE A 231 4.52 11.47 17.61
C PHE A 231 3.15 12.14 17.54
N ALA A 232 2.75 12.63 16.37
CA ALA A 232 1.43 13.19 16.17
C ALA A 232 0.39 12.07 15.97
N ASN A 233 -0.65 12.04 16.80
CA ASN A 233 -1.78 11.13 16.63
C ASN A 233 -2.70 11.62 15.51
N ARG A 234 -3.52 10.71 14.96
CA ARG A 234 -4.63 11.04 14.08
C ARG A 234 -5.86 11.40 14.91
N SER A 235 -6.73 12.26 14.35
CA SER A 235 -7.99 12.63 15.01
C SER A 235 -8.97 11.45 15.10
N LEU A 236 -9.91 11.49 16.03
CA LEU A 236 -11.00 10.52 16.09
C LEU A 236 -11.79 10.47 14.77
N ASP A 237 -12.08 11.62 14.17
CA ASP A 237 -12.76 11.74 12.88
C ASP A 237 -12.00 11.02 11.73
N TYR A 238 -10.67 11.00 11.75
CA TYR A 238 -9.90 10.19 10.81
C TYR A 238 -10.18 8.70 10.98
N PHE A 239 -10.19 8.17 12.21
CA PHE A 239 -10.49 6.77 12.47
C PHE A 239 -11.92 6.40 12.11
N GLU A 240 -12.87 7.31 12.32
CA GLU A 240 -14.26 7.15 11.89
C GLU A 240 -14.36 7.07 10.36
N ARG A 241 -13.65 7.94 9.61
CA ARG A 241 -13.60 7.87 8.14
C ARG A 241 -12.95 6.60 7.64
N VAL A 242 -11.89 6.10 8.28
CA VAL A 242 -11.30 4.81 7.95
C VAL A 242 -12.33 3.69 8.15
N TYR A 243 -13.02 3.68 9.28
CA TYR A 243 -14.07 2.68 9.55
C TYR A 243 -15.19 2.74 8.51
N ASP A 244 -15.66 3.93 8.16
CA ASP A 244 -16.74 4.13 7.20
C ASP A 244 -16.33 3.77 5.77
N ALA A 245 -15.09 4.07 5.37
CA ALA A 245 -14.58 3.77 4.03
C ALA A 245 -14.30 2.27 3.82
N PHE A 246 -13.71 1.59 4.79
CA PHE A 246 -13.29 0.20 4.67
C PHE A 246 -14.31 -0.81 5.21
N GLY A 247 -15.26 -0.39 6.04
CA GLY A 247 -16.28 -1.28 6.61
C GLY A 247 -15.66 -2.50 7.31
N ASP A 248 -16.13 -3.68 6.96
CA ASP A 248 -15.66 -4.95 7.54
C ASP A 248 -14.20 -5.31 7.19
N LYS A 249 -13.59 -4.60 6.23
CA LYS A 249 -12.17 -4.75 5.87
C LYS A 249 -11.24 -4.05 6.85
N ALA A 250 -11.73 -3.13 7.71
CA ALA A 250 -10.96 -2.48 8.77
C ALA A 250 -11.27 -3.07 10.14
N GLU A 251 -10.26 -3.58 10.82
CA GLU A 251 -10.40 -4.14 12.16
C GLU A 251 -9.71 -3.25 13.20
N PHE A 252 -10.49 -2.56 14.01
CA PHE A 252 -9.99 -1.86 15.18
C PHE A 252 -10.03 -2.81 16.37
N MET A 253 -8.87 -3.11 16.94
CA MET A 253 -8.74 -4.08 18.03
C MET A 253 -8.17 -3.43 19.28
N VAL A 254 -8.63 -3.91 20.45
CA VAL A 254 -8.12 -3.52 21.75
C VAL A 254 -7.77 -4.76 22.57
N ALA A 255 -6.68 -4.67 23.32
CA ALA A 255 -6.34 -5.66 24.33
C ALA A 255 -6.71 -5.10 25.71
N GLU A 256 -7.62 -5.77 26.40
CA GLU A 256 -8.11 -5.40 27.72
C GLU A 256 -7.58 -6.35 28.79
N VAL A 257 -7.29 -5.82 29.98
CA VAL A 257 -6.85 -6.64 31.13
C VAL A 257 -8.01 -6.73 32.12
N HIS A 258 -8.50 -7.95 32.33
CA HIS A 258 -9.48 -8.25 33.36
C HIS A 258 -8.80 -8.31 34.75
N LEU A 259 -8.92 -7.25 35.52
CA LEU A 259 -8.20 -7.10 36.80
C LEU A 259 -8.46 -8.25 37.78
N ASP A 260 -9.65 -8.80 37.86
CA ASP A 260 -9.98 -9.92 38.74
C ASP A 260 -9.17 -11.17 38.38
N ARG A 261 -9.06 -11.48 37.08
CA ARG A 261 -8.25 -12.62 36.59
C ARG A 261 -6.77 -12.35 36.79
N TYR A 262 -6.32 -11.10 36.58
CA TYR A 262 -4.95 -10.69 36.80
C TYR A 262 -4.54 -10.86 38.27
N LEU A 263 -5.35 -10.39 39.21
CA LEU A 263 -5.11 -10.53 40.66
C LEU A 263 -5.08 -12.00 41.07
N GLN A 264 -6.02 -12.83 40.60
CA GLN A 264 -6.02 -14.27 40.88
C GLN A 264 -4.74 -14.95 40.35
N SER A 265 -4.27 -14.58 39.15
CA SER A 265 -3.08 -15.17 38.56
C SER A 265 -1.78 -14.75 39.29
N SER A 266 -1.79 -13.61 39.97
CA SER A 266 -0.64 -13.07 40.72
C SER A 266 -0.54 -13.63 42.12
N LEU A 267 -1.60 -14.27 42.64
CA LEU A 267 -1.65 -14.89 43.97
C LEU A 267 -1.29 -16.40 43.96
N ASN A 268 -1.18 -16.99 42.75
CA ASN A 268 -0.77 -18.37 42.52
C ASN A 268 0.64 -18.43 41.89
#